data_7193d38abf49c7b20d6c2b763f523f41
#
_entry.id   7193d38abf49c7b20d6c2b763f523f41
#
_cell.length_a   1.000
_cell.length_b   1.000
_cell.length_c   1.000
_cell.angle_alpha   90.00
_cell.angle_beta   90.00
_cell.angle_gamma   90.00
#
_symmetry.space_group_name_H-M   'P 1'
#
loop_
_entity.id
_entity.type
_entity.pdbx_description
1 polymer ?
#
loop_
_entity_poly.entity_id
_entity_poly.type
_entity_poly.pdbx_seq_one_letter_code
_entity_poly.pdbx_strand_id
1 'polypeptide(L)'
;NDCILKTLAGQLSNERPLFLKIAYNGPKAMEELSSYDPNNLIVGILGGGKGTTRDCFELISKACKYGAKVALFGRKINLAEDQGLIVKTMRMVVEGMSSLEGVKFYHDQLKRKKIKPDASIEKDKQITENVLKL
;
A
#
# COMPACT_ATOMS: atom_id res chain seq x y z
N ASN A 1 5.90 -13.94 8.58
CA ASN A 1 5.15 -14.74 7.63
C ASN A 1 4.92 -16.17 8.11
N ASP A 2 6.01 -16.90 8.43
CA ASP A 2 5.94 -18.29 8.89
C ASP A 2 5.02 -18.49 10.09
N CYS A 3 5.06 -17.59 11.07
CA CYS A 3 4.21 -17.62 12.24
C CYS A 3 2.71 -17.54 11.87
N ILE A 4 2.37 -16.68 10.91
CA ILE A 4 1.00 -16.52 10.42
C ILE A 4 0.55 -17.79 9.69
N LEU A 5 1.37 -18.31 8.79
CA LEU A 5 1.05 -19.52 8.02
C LEU A 5 0.91 -20.76 8.91
N LYS A 6 1.79 -20.92 9.90
CA LYS A 6 1.70 -22.01 10.88
C LYS A 6 0.42 -21.91 11.72
N THR A 7 0.03 -20.72 12.13
CA THR A 7 -1.22 -20.49 12.88
C THR A 7 -2.44 -20.84 12.02
N LEU A 8 -2.47 -20.39 10.77
CA LEU A 8 -3.55 -20.69 9.83
C LEU A 8 -3.66 -22.18 9.50
N ALA A 9 -2.52 -22.86 9.34
CA ALA A 9 -2.47 -24.29 9.07
C ALA A 9 -3.02 -25.14 10.23
N GLY A 10 -2.92 -24.65 11.47
CA GLY A 10 -3.48 -25.31 12.66
C GLY A 10 -4.97 -25.09 12.87
N GLN A 11 -5.65 -24.30 12.04
CA GLN A 11 -7.06 -23.97 12.18
C GLN A 11 -7.91 -24.72 11.15
N LEU A 12 -9.11 -25.12 11.56
CA LEU A 12 -10.12 -25.64 10.61
C LEU A 12 -10.57 -24.52 9.67
N SER A 13 -11.02 -24.86 8.48
CA SER A 13 -11.41 -23.88 7.45
C SER A 13 -12.51 -22.90 7.91
N ASN A 14 -13.42 -23.36 8.76
CA ASN A 14 -14.49 -22.53 9.34
C ASN A 14 -14.05 -21.68 10.54
N GLU A 15 -12.84 -21.91 11.08
CA GLU A 15 -12.27 -21.15 12.19
C GLU A 15 -11.24 -20.11 11.73
N ARG A 16 -10.83 -20.14 10.46
CA ARG A 16 -9.87 -19.18 9.89
C ARG A 16 -10.48 -17.79 9.77
N PRO A 17 -9.68 -16.73 9.96
CA PRO A 17 -10.15 -15.38 9.72
C PRO A 17 -10.51 -15.19 8.24
N LEU A 18 -11.58 -14.46 7.97
CA LEU A 18 -11.94 -14.05 6.60
C LEU A 18 -10.98 -13.00 6.06
N PHE A 19 -10.45 -12.16 6.92
CA PHE A 19 -9.62 -11.01 6.60
C PHE A 19 -8.34 -10.99 7.44
N LEU A 20 -7.21 -10.78 6.79
CA LEU A 20 -5.90 -10.66 7.43
C LEU A 20 -5.26 -9.31 7.12
N LYS A 21 -5.03 -8.50 8.16
CA LYS A 21 -4.38 -7.20 8.06
C LYS A 21 -2.91 -7.33 8.48
N ILE A 22 -1.98 -7.12 7.54
CA ILE A 22 -0.55 -7.32 7.76
C ILE A 22 0.30 -6.16 7.21
N ALA A 23 1.54 -6.06 7.69
CA ALA A 23 2.55 -5.24 7.07
C ALA A 23 3.05 -5.88 5.75
N TYR A 24 3.43 -5.04 4.79
CA TYR A 24 4.10 -5.51 3.58
C TYR A 24 5.55 -5.88 3.91
N ASN A 25 5.90 -7.14 3.77
CA ASN A 25 7.23 -7.70 4.07
C ASN A 25 8.00 -8.12 2.82
N GLY A 26 7.70 -7.51 1.69
CA GLY A 26 8.31 -7.80 0.41
C GLY A 26 7.44 -8.66 -0.51
N PRO A 27 7.84 -8.77 -1.80
CA PRO A 27 7.02 -9.44 -2.81
C PRO A 27 6.80 -10.92 -2.52
N LYS A 28 7.85 -11.66 -2.21
CA LYS A 28 7.78 -13.11 -1.95
C LYS A 28 6.87 -13.43 -0.75
N ALA A 29 7.02 -12.68 0.35
CA ALA A 29 6.20 -12.88 1.55
C ALA A 29 4.72 -12.57 1.30
N MET A 30 4.43 -11.54 0.50
CA MET A 30 3.06 -11.17 0.13
C MET A 30 2.42 -12.23 -0.78
N GLU A 31 3.13 -12.67 -1.80
CA GLU A 31 2.65 -13.68 -2.74
C GLU A 31 2.39 -15.02 -2.05
N GLU A 32 3.31 -15.47 -1.19
CA GLU A 32 3.16 -16.69 -0.39
C GLU A 32 1.90 -16.65 0.48
N LEU A 33 1.67 -15.55 1.18
CA LEU A 33 0.52 -15.39 2.06
C LEU A 33 -0.79 -15.27 1.27
N SER A 34 -0.79 -14.54 0.17
CA SER A 34 -1.97 -14.35 -0.68
C SER A 34 -2.37 -15.63 -1.42
N SER A 35 -1.44 -16.51 -1.70
CA SER A 35 -1.67 -17.80 -2.35
C SER A 35 -2.05 -18.92 -1.39
N TYR A 36 -1.94 -18.72 -0.09
CA TYR A 36 -2.22 -19.75 0.91
C TYR A 36 -3.69 -20.22 0.88
N ASP A 37 -4.62 -19.30 0.87
CA ASP A 37 -6.07 -19.58 0.76
C ASP A 37 -6.77 -18.49 -0.08
N PRO A 38 -6.54 -18.48 -1.39
CA PRO A 38 -6.94 -17.37 -2.26
C PRO A 38 -8.45 -17.19 -2.39
N ASN A 39 -9.22 -18.23 -2.08
CA ASN A 39 -10.68 -18.22 -2.21
C ASN A 39 -11.39 -17.71 -0.94
N ASN A 40 -10.80 -17.92 0.25
CA ASN A 40 -11.46 -17.64 1.51
C ASN A 40 -10.75 -16.56 2.34
N LEU A 41 -9.45 -16.34 2.15
CA LEU A 41 -8.67 -15.37 2.91
C LEU A 41 -8.42 -14.10 2.10
N ILE A 42 -8.89 -12.97 2.61
CA ILE A 42 -8.61 -11.65 2.05
C ILE A 42 -7.40 -11.06 2.78
N VAL A 43 -6.30 -10.89 2.05
CA VAL A 43 -5.10 -10.26 2.58
C VAL A 43 -5.13 -8.76 2.31
N GLY A 44 -5.08 -7.98 3.39
CA GLY A 44 -4.98 -6.54 3.35
C GLY A 44 -3.68 -6.03 3.97
N ILE A 45 -3.15 -4.95 3.45
CA ILE A 45 -1.94 -4.31 3.95
C ILE A 45 -2.25 -3.10 4.82
N LEU A 46 -1.41 -2.89 5.84
CA LEU A 46 -1.39 -1.63 6.58
C LEU A 46 -0.39 -0.65 5.98
N GLY A 47 -0.72 0.64 6.08
CA GLY A 47 0.06 1.71 5.46
C GLY A 47 1.34 2.10 6.21
N GLY A 48 1.46 1.74 7.49
CA GLY A 48 2.58 2.19 8.32
C GLY A 48 2.57 3.71 8.59
N GLY A 49 3.76 4.31 8.71
CA GLY A 49 3.94 5.76 8.85
C GLY A 49 3.59 6.54 7.58
N LYS A 50 3.64 7.89 7.65
CA LYS A 50 3.36 8.75 6.48
C LYS A 50 4.34 8.45 5.34
N GLY A 51 5.65 8.47 5.62
CA GLY A 51 6.68 8.34 4.59
C GLY A 51 6.62 9.44 3.54
N THR A 52 7.16 9.18 2.36
CA THR A 52 7.00 10.04 1.17
C THR A 52 5.74 9.67 0.41
N THR A 53 5.29 10.54 -0.48
CA THR A 53 4.19 10.23 -1.40
C THR A 53 4.55 9.04 -2.31
N ARG A 54 5.82 8.93 -2.70
CA ARG A 54 6.33 7.77 -3.45
C ARG A 54 6.22 6.47 -2.66
N ASP A 55 6.58 6.47 -1.38
CA ASP A 55 6.41 5.29 -0.51
C ASP A 55 4.95 4.82 -0.46
N CYS A 56 4.01 5.76 -0.37
CA CYS A 56 2.60 5.45 -0.38
C CYS A 56 2.15 4.74 -1.66
N PHE A 57 2.51 5.29 -2.82
CA PHE A 57 2.11 4.74 -4.12
C PHE A 57 2.85 3.46 -4.48
N GLU A 58 4.13 3.35 -4.12
CA GLU A 58 4.92 2.15 -4.33
C GLU A 58 4.38 0.98 -3.48
N LEU A 59 4.02 1.25 -2.22
CA LEU A 59 3.44 0.24 -1.34
C LEU A 59 2.15 -0.33 -1.91
N ILE A 60 1.22 0.53 -2.35
CA ILE A 60 -0.07 0.06 -2.87
C ILE A 60 0.11 -0.68 -4.21
N SER A 61 0.99 -0.20 -5.08
CA SER A 61 1.30 -0.84 -6.36
C SER A 61 1.87 -2.24 -6.17
N LYS A 62 2.91 -2.37 -5.33
CA LYS A 62 3.55 -3.67 -5.05
C LYS A 62 2.62 -4.62 -4.32
N ALA A 63 1.93 -4.17 -3.29
CA ALA A 63 1.02 -5.02 -2.55
C ALA A 63 -0.11 -5.57 -3.45
N CYS A 64 -0.71 -4.73 -4.28
CA CYS A 64 -1.71 -5.15 -5.25
C CYS A 64 -1.16 -6.16 -6.25
N LYS A 65 0.04 -5.90 -6.80
CA LYS A 65 0.72 -6.80 -7.74
C LYS A 65 0.94 -8.20 -7.16
N TYR A 66 1.26 -8.31 -5.88
CA TYR A 66 1.56 -9.58 -5.21
C TYR A 66 0.39 -10.15 -4.39
N GLY A 67 -0.83 -9.71 -4.67
CA GLY A 67 -2.05 -10.39 -4.24
C GLY A 67 -2.82 -9.77 -3.08
N ALA A 68 -2.39 -8.63 -2.54
CA ALA A 68 -3.21 -7.89 -1.58
C ALA A 68 -4.47 -7.34 -2.26
N LYS A 69 -5.61 -7.50 -1.61
CA LYS A 69 -6.92 -7.07 -2.14
C LYS A 69 -7.44 -5.80 -1.47
N VAL A 70 -6.90 -5.44 -0.30
CA VAL A 70 -7.33 -4.28 0.48
C VAL A 70 -6.13 -3.51 1.01
N ALA A 71 -6.18 -2.19 0.96
CA ALA A 71 -5.22 -1.29 1.57
C ALA A 71 -5.89 -0.51 2.71
N LEU A 72 -5.34 -0.65 3.92
CA LEU A 72 -5.85 -0.03 5.14
C LEU A 72 -4.89 1.06 5.60
N PHE A 73 -5.00 2.22 5.00
CA PHE A 73 -4.15 3.37 5.26
C PHE A 73 -4.83 4.37 6.20
N GLY A 74 -4.19 4.65 7.33
CA GLY A 74 -4.59 5.70 8.24
C GLY A 74 -3.72 6.95 8.05
N ARG A 75 -2.51 6.93 8.60
CA ARG A 75 -1.60 8.10 8.60
C ARG A 75 -1.23 8.60 7.20
N LYS A 76 -1.06 7.72 6.22
CA LYS A 76 -0.77 8.13 4.83
C LYS A 76 -1.90 8.97 4.21
N ILE A 77 -3.14 8.74 4.63
CA ILE A 77 -4.30 9.51 4.16
C ILE A 77 -4.55 10.72 5.08
N ASN A 78 -4.61 10.51 6.40
CA ASN A 78 -4.96 11.57 7.34
C ASN A 78 -3.94 12.71 7.40
N LEU A 79 -2.68 12.42 7.13
CA LEU A 79 -1.58 13.39 7.10
C LEU A 79 -1.23 13.88 5.68
N ALA A 80 -2.04 13.52 4.68
CA ALA A 80 -1.87 14.03 3.32
C ALA A 80 -2.37 15.47 3.22
N GLU A 81 -1.79 16.24 2.32
CA GLU A 81 -2.16 17.63 2.05
C GLU A 81 -3.60 17.76 1.52
N ASP A 82 -4.05 16.76 0.76
CA ASP A 82 -5.42 16.63 0.25
C ASP A 82 -5.84 15.16 0.29
N GLN A 83 -6.68 14.80 1.24
CA GLN A 83 -7.10 13.41 1.46
C GLN A 83 -7.85 12.81 0.28
N GLY A 84 -8.76 13.57 -0.31
CA GLY A 84 -9.51 13.12 -1.48
C GLY A 84 -8.62 12.89 -2.71
N LEU A 85 -7.66 13.78 -2.90
CA LEU A 85 -6.71 13.71 -4.01
C LEU A 85 -5.74 12.54 -3.85
N ILE A 86 -5.19 12.30 -2.65
CA ILE A 86 -4.29 11.18 -2.43
C ILE A 86 -4.99 9.83 -2.69
N VAL A 87 -6.23 9.67 -2.21
CA VAL A 87 -7.03 8.46 -2.45
C VAL A 87 -7.34 8.28 -3.93
N LYS A 88 -7.71 9.34 -4.63
CA LYS A 88 -7.92 9.32 -6.09
C LYS A 88 -6.64 8.85 -6.82
N THR A 89 -5.50 9.38 -6.45
CA THR A 89 -4.22 9.02 -7.07
C THR A 89 -3.82 7.58 -6.75
N MET A 90 -4.05 7.11 -5.52
CA MET A 90 -3.87 5.70 -5.14
C MET A 90 -4.67 4.77 -6.07
N ARG A 91 -5.92 5.13 -6.36
CA ARG A 91 -6.76 4.35 -7.25
C ARG A 91 -6.19 4.30 -8.67
N MET A 92 -5.71 5.43 -9.19
CA MET A 92 -5.06 5.49 -10.50
C MET A 92 -3.80 4.60 -10.56
N VAL A 93 -3.04 4.54 -9.47
CA VAL A 93 -1.86 3.66 -9.35
C VAL A 93 -2.27 2.18 -9.36
N VAL A 94 -3.31 1.80 -8.65
CA VAL A 94 -3.86 0.43 -8.68
C VAL A 94 -4.35 0.06 -10.09
N GLU A 95 -4.89 1.01 -10.83
CA GLU A 95 -5.37 0.83 -12.21
C GLU A 95 -4.23 0.84 -13.27
N GLY A 96 -2.97 1.00 -12.86
CA GLY A 96 -1.80 0.83 -13.74
C GLY A 96 -0.86 2.03 -13.86
N MET A 97 -1.15 3.17 -13.23
CA MET A 97 -0.23 4.30 -13.19
C MET A 97 1.01 3.94 -12.36
N SER A 98 2.21 4.31 -12.84
CA SER A 98 3.42 4.12 -12.04
C SER A 98 3.42 5.01 -10.79
N SER A 99 4.12 4.55 -9.74
CA SER A 99 4.23 5.33 -8.51
C SER A 99 4.88 6.70 -8.74
N LEU A 100 5.85 6.80 -9.66
CA LEU A 100 6.51 8.05 -10.01
C LEU A 100 5.59 9.03 -10.75
N GLU A 101 4.79 8.53 -11.68
CA GLU A 101 3.76 9.33 -12.35
C GLU A 101 2.68 9.78 -11.38
N GLY A 102 2.31 8.93 -10.43
CA GLY A 102 1.39 9.27 -9.35
C GLY A 102 1.88 10.45 -8.52
N VAL A 103 3.16 10.47 -8.12
CA VAL A 103 3.76 11.60 -7.39
C VAL A 103 3.69 12.89 -8.22
N LYS A 104 4.06 12.85 -9.49
CA LYS A 104 3.98 14.02 -10.39
C LYS A 104 2.55 14.52 -10.49
N PHE A 105 1.61 13.64 -10.76
CA PHE A 105 0.19 13.97 -10.84
C PHE A 105 -0.33 14.62 -9.54
N TYR A 106 -0.01 14.04 -8.40
CA TYR A 106 -0.42 14.55 -7.10
C TYR A 106 0.10 15.99 -6.86
N HIS A 107 1.39 16.22 -7.08
CA HIS A 107 1.99 17.55 -6.95
C HIS A 107 1.41 18.58 -7.94
N ASP A 108 1.17 18.19 -9.18
CA ASP A 108 0.55 19.07 -10.18
C ASP A 108 -0.87 19.48 -9.77
N GLN A 109 -1.65 18.55 -9.22
CA GLN A 109 -3.00 18.84 -8.73
C GLN A 109 -2.98 19.71 -7.47
N LEU A 110 -2.04 19.49 -6.53
CA LEU A 110 -1.86 20.39 -5.38
C LEU A 110 -1.57 21.80 -5.84
N LYS A 111 -0.67 21.97 -6.82
CA LYS A 111 -0.35 23.28 -7.40
C LYS A 111 -1.57 23.97 -8.00
N ARG A 112 -2.40 23.22 -8.78
CA ARG A 112 -3.64 23.75 -9.35
C ARG A 112 -4.64 24.19 -8.28
N LYS A 113 -4.72 23.47 -7.18
CA LYS A 113 -5.56 23.79 -6.01
C LYS A 113 -4.94 24.86 -5.10
N LYS A 114 -3.74 25.36 -5.40
CA LYS A 114 -2.96 26.30 -4.57
C LYS A 114 -2.70 25.77 -3.14
N ILE A 115 -2.56 24.46 -3.00
CA ILE A 115 -2.19 23.80 -1.75
C ILE A 115 -0.68 23.62 -1.74
N LYS A 116 -0.03 24.11 -0.68
CA LYS A 116 1.41 23.97 -0.49
C LYS A 116 1.74 22.52 -0.09
N PRO A 117 2.61 21.81 -0.82
CA PRO A 117 3.05 20.48 -0.41
C PRO A 117 3.95 20.54 0.83
N ASP A 118 3.87 19.53 1.68
CA ASP A 118 4.70 19.38 2.88
C ASP A 118 6.17 19.14 2.54
N ALA A 119 6.44 18.53 1.40
CA ALA A 119 7.78 18.25 0.90
C ALA A 119 7.93 18.67 -0.56
N SER A 120 9.17 18.97 -0.97
CA SER A 120 9.47 19.22 -2.38
C SER A 120 9.21 17.95 -3.21
N ILE A 121 8.88 18.15 -4.48
CA ILE A 121 8.65 17.02 -5.40
C ILE A 121 9.87 16.09 -5.51
N GLU A 122 11.08 16.64 -5.42
CA GLU A 122 12.31 15.85 -5.47
C GLU A 122 12.47 14.92 -4.25
N LYS A 123 12.12 15.41 -3.08
CA LYS A 123 12.09 14.61 -1.86
C LYS A 123 10.97 13.57 -1.90
N ASP A 124 9.83 13.96 -2.37
CA ASP A 124 8.61 13.11 -2.40
C ASP A 124 8.67 11.99 -3.46
N LYS A 125 9.57 12.11 -4.44
CA LYS A 125 9.87 11.04 -5.41
C LYS A 125 10.75 9.92 -4.86
N GLN A 126 11.34 10.09 -3.69
CA GLN A 126 12.26 9.11 -3.12
C GLN A 126 11.52 7.97 -2.43
N ILE A 127 12.03 6.74 -2.59
CA ILE A 127 11.60 5.58 -1.80
C ILE A 127 12.48 5.53 -0.55
N THR A 128 11.89 5.73 0.63
CA THR A 128 12.59 5.73 1.91
C THR A 128 12.46 4.41 2.66
N GLU A 129 11.38 3.67 2.45
CA GLU A 129 11.16 2.38 3.07
C GLU A 129 11.95 1.28 2.34
N ASN A 130 12.88 0.61 3.05
CA ASN A 130 13.77 -0.38 2.42
C ASN A 130 13.04 -1.57 1.80
N VAL A 131 11.95 -2.00 2.42
CA VAL A 131 11.12 -3.11 1.90
C VAL A 131 10.50 -2.80 0.54
N LEU A 132 10.34 -1.53 0.20
CA LEU A 132 9.79 -1.09 -1.09
C LEU A 132 10.87 -1.02 -2.19
N LYS A 133 12.14 -1.18 -1.84
CA LYS A 133 13.25 -1.23 -2.82
C LYS A 133 13.48 -2.64 -3.36
N LEU A 134 12.88 -3.64 -2.72
CA LEU A 134 12.87 -5.03 -3.16
C LEU A 134 11.83 -5.18 -4.29
#